data_7019d53cd453788808c0bedcf97d3dd8
#
_entry.id   7019d53cd453788808c0bedcf97d3dd8
#
_cell.length_a   1.000
_cell.length_b   1.000
_cell.length_c   1.000
_cell.angle_alpha   90.00
_cell.angle_beta   90.00
_cell.angle_gamma   90.00
#
_symmetry.space_group_name_H-M   'P 1'
#
loop_
_entity.id
_entity.type
_entity.pdbx_description
1 polymer ?
#
loop_
_entity_poly.entity_id
_entity_poly.type
_entity_poly.pdbx_seq_one_letter_code
_entity_poly.pdbx_strand_id
1 'polypeptide(L)'
;MSKGMKVVICSSAAFYEHAIGVKDELVAAGIEVIVPKTARAMEQSGNYEVEAYKTWYENADDYDKKAELMRTHFDEITNGDSILVINDEKHGKPGYIGPNVLMEMSLAWYQKKPIYILNDLPKESPFEEELKGMMPVILKGNLERLIRDAQQ
;
A
#
# COMPACT_ATOMS: atom_id res chain seq x y z
N MET A 1 1.87 -1.57 28.94
CA MET A 1 0.97 -1.73 27.80
C MET A 1 1.76 -1.84 26.51
N SER A 2 1.53 -2.89 25.76
CA SER A 2 2.15 -3.02 24.45
C SER A 2 1.50 -2.04 23.48
N LYS A 3 2.32 -1.30 22.74
CA LYS A 3 1.85 -0.44 21.67
C LYS A 3 1.43 -1.32 20.50
N GLY A 4 0.23 -1.09 19.95
CA GLY A 4 -0.24 -1.82 18.78
C GLY A 4 0.61 -1.52 17.55
N MET A 5 0.56 -2.41 16.58
CA MET A 5 1.28 -2.28 15.32
C MET A 5 0.66 -1.18 14.45
N LYS A 6 1.48 -0.27 13.95
CA LYS A 6 1.06 0.74 12.97
C LYS A 6 1.21 0.15 11.57
N VAL A 7 0.12 0.11 10.82
CA VAL A 7 0.09 -0.45 9.47
C VAL A 7 0.09 0.66 8.43
N VAL A 8 0.99 0.58 7.45
CA VAL A 8 1.04 1.53 6.34
C VAL A 8 0.52 0.83 5.09
N ILE A 9 -0.52 1.38 4.48
CA ILE A 9 -1.10 0.81 3.26
C ILE A 9 -0.32 1.27 2.04
N CYS A 10 -0.02 0.32 1.15
CA CYS A 10 0.68 0.55 -0.11
C CYS A 10 -0.18 -0.01 -1.25
N SER A 11 -0.40 0.77 -2.29
CA SER A 11 -1.16 0.28 -3.45
C SER A 11 -0.96 1.19 -4.66
N SER A 12 -1.35 0.69 -5.84
CA SER A 12 -1.52 1.53 -7.01
C SER A 12 -2.61 2.57 -6.72
N ALA A 13 -2.47 3.77 -7.26
CA ALA A 13 -3.47 4.84 -7.08
C ALA A 13 -4.85 4.43 -7.57
N ALA A 14 -4.93 3.54 -8.55
CA ALA A 14 -6.20 3.03 -9.05
C ALA A 14 -7.01 2.30 -7.97
N PHE A 15 -6.37 1.85 -6.88
CA PHE A 15 -7.03 1.11 -5.81
C PHE A 15 -7.26 1.93 -4.55
N TYR A 16 -7.04 3.24 -4.59
CA TYR A 16 -7.10 4.08 -3.39
C TYR A 16 -8.49 4.11 -2.75
N GLU A 17 -9.56 4.03 -3.53
CA GLU A 17 -10.91 3.96 -2.95
C GLU A 17 -11.08 2.70 -2.10
N HIS A 18 -10.65 1.56 -2.63
CA HIS A 18 -10.66 0.29 -1.87
C HIS A 18 -9.72 0.38 -0.67
N ALA A 19 -8.56 0.99 -0.84
CA ALA A 19 -7.61 1.16 0.27
C ALA A 19 -8.22 1.96 1.42
N ILE A 20 -9.00 2.99 1.14
CA ILE A 20 -9.71 3.75 2.17
C ILE A 20 -10.73 2.87 2.90
N GLY A 21 -11.47 2.03 2.17
CA GLY A 21 -12.40 1.08 2.78
C GLY A 21 -11.70 0.09 3.72
N VAL A 22 -10.56 -0.44 3.30
CA VAL A 22 -9.75 -1.35 4.13
C VAL A 22 -9.20 -0.60 5.35
N LYS A 23 -8.74 0.63 5.18
CA LYS A 23 -8.29 1.47 6.28
C LYS A 23 -9.40 1.63 7.31
N ASP A 24 -10.63 1.89 6.87
CA ASP A 24 -11.76 2.06 7.77
C ASP A 24 -12.05 0.79 8.58
N GLU A 25 -11.96 -0.39 7.97
CA GLU A 25 -12.12 -1.67 8.68
C GLU A 25 -11.06 -1.86 9.75
N LEU A 26 -9.80 -1.56 9.42
CA LEU A 26 -8.70 -1.72 10.37
C LEU A 26 -8.79 -0.72 11.52
N VAL A 27 -9.16 0.52 11.22
CA VAL A 27 -9.36 1.56 12.24
C VAL A 27 -10.50 1.16 13.18
N ALA A 28 -11.59 0.61 12.64
CA ALA A 28 -12.70 0.11 13.45
C ALA A 28 -12.27 -1.03 14.39
N ALA A 29 -11.23 -1.78 14.02
CA ALA A 29 -10.65 -2.83 14.86
C ALA A 29 -9.61 -2.28 15.85
N GLY A 30 -9.43 -0.96 15.92
CA GLY A 30 -8.50 -0.32 16.86
C GLY A 30 -7.05 -0.24 16.38
N ILE A 31 -6.81 -0.41 15.09
CA ILE A 31 -5.46 -0.40 14.53
C ILE A 31 -5.14 0.97 13.96
N GLU A 32 -3.94 1.48 14.23
CA GLU A 32 -3.45 2.72 13.63
C GLU A 32 -3.01 2.45 12.19
N VAL A 33 -3.59 3.17 11.23
CA VAL A 33 -3.35 2.95 9.81
C VAL A 33 -2.97 4.26 9.12
N ILE A 34 -1.94 4.19 8.29
CA ILE A 34 -1.52 5.30 7.44
C ILE A 34 -1.81 4.89 5.99
N VAL A 35 -2.45 5.78 5.24
CA VAL A 35 -2.66 5.60 3.80
C VAL A 35 -1.81 6.61 3.03
N PRO A 36 -1.53 6.38 1.72
CA PRO A 36 -0.79 7.35 0.93
C PRO A 36 -1.43 8.74 0.95
N LYS A 37 -0.61 9.77 0.87
CA LYS A 37 -1.06 11.17 0.93
C LYS A 37 -2.16 11.46 -0.10
N THR A 38 -2.00 10.97 -1.33
CA THR A 38 -3.01 11.17 -2.38
C THR A 38 -4.32 10.46 -2.03
N ALA A 39 -4.24 9.28 -1.41
CA ALA A 39 -5.46 8.58 -0.96
C ALA A 39 -6.21 9.41 0.10
N ARG A 40 -5.48 10.05 1.02
CA ARG A 40 -6.09 10.95 2.00
C ARG A 40 -6.79 12.13 1.31
N ALA A 41 -6.14 12.71 0.30
CA ALA A 41 -6.72 13.81 -0.46
C ALA A 41 -7.99 13.38 -1.20
N MET A 42 -7.98 12.18 -1.78
CA MET A 42 -9.15 11.62 -2.45
C MET A 42 -10.31 11.40 -1.48
N GLU A 43 -10.02 10.89 -0.30
CA GLU A 43 -11.05 10.69 0.73
C GLU A 43 -11.67 12.02 1.14
N GLN A 44 -10.86 13.05 1.34
CA GLN A 44 -11.33 14.36 1.76
C GLN A 44 -12.17 15.05 0.69
N SER A 45 -11.79 14.92 -0.58
CA SER A 45 -12.49 15.57 -1.69
C SER A 45 -13.68 14.76 -2.21
N GLY A 46 -13.70 13.46 -1.96
CA GLY A 46 -14.68 12.54 -2.55
C GLY A 46 -14.42 12.22 -4.01
N ASN A 47 -13.32 12.71 -4.58
CA ASN A 47 -12.94 12.46 -5.98
C ASN A 47 -11.79 11.46 -6.03
N TYR A 48 -12.05 10.27 -6.58
CA TYR A 48 -11.07 9.19 -6.70
C TYR A 48 -10.48 9.05 -8.11
N GLU A 49 -10.65 10.07 -8.95
CA GLU A 49 -10.10 10.08 -10.30
C GLU A 49 -8.59 10.33 -10.26
N VAL A 50 -7.80 9.35 -10.69
CA VAL A 50 -6.35 9.39 -10.61
C VAL A 50 -5.77 10.58 -11.37
N GLU A 51 -6.33 10.90 -12.55
CA GLU A 51 -5.87 11.99 -13.41
C GLU A 51 -5.92 13.36 -12.73
N ALA A 52 -6.83 13.54 -11.77
CA ALA A 52 -6.94 14.80 -11.03
C ALA A 52 -5.72 15.04 -10.12
N TYR A 53 -4.96 13.99 -9.81
CA TYR A 53 -3.82 14.05 -8.87
C TYR A 53 -2.47 13.75 -9.51
N LYS A 54 -2.44 12.97 -10.60
CA LYS A 54 -1.23 12.63 -11.33
C LYS A 54 -1.07 13.54 -12.53
N THR A 55 -0.34 14.63 -12.38
CA THR A 55 -0.19 15.65 -13.40
C THR A 55 1.13 15.58 -14.18
N TRP A 56 2.09 14.79 -13.71
CA TRP A 56 3.45 14.77 -14.30
C TRP A 56 3.51 14.10 -15.67
N TYR A 57 2.53 13.30 -16.06
CA TYR A 57 2.47 12.73 -17.40
C TYR A 57 2.23 13.80 -18.45
N GLU A 58 1.46 14.83 -18.11
CA GLU A 58 1.12 15.92 -19.01
C GLU A 58 2.06 17.12 -18.85
N ASN A 59 2.63 17.29 -17.66
CA ASN A 59 3.53 18.38 -17.32
C ASN A 59 4.78 17.83 -16.64
N ALA A 60 5.88 17.74 -17.40
CA ALA A 60 7.13 17.19 -16.91
C ALA A 60 7.72 17.97 -15.72
N ASP A 61 7.37 19.26 -15.58
CA ASP A 61 7.81 20.06 -14.44
C ASP A 61 7.18 19.61 -13.12
N ASP A 62 6.14 18.79 -13.18
CA ASP A 62 5.47 18.26 -11.99
C ASP A 62 6.11 16.97 -11.43
N TYR A 63 7.21 16.49 -12.02
CA TYR A 63 7.91 15.31 -11.49
C TYR A 63 8.51 15.55 -10.11
N ASP A 64 8.74 16.78 -9.71
CA ASP A 64 9.17 17.10 -8.34
C ASP A 64 8.07 16.71 -7.34
N LYS A 65 6.80 16.86 -7.72
CA LYS A 65 5.66 16.40 -6.90
C LYS A 65 5.67 14.88 -6.74
N LYS A 66 5.98 14.17 -7.82
CA LYS A 66 6.12 12.70 -7.78
C LYS A 66 7.22 12.29 -6.82
N ALA A 67 8.38 12.93 -6.91
CA ALA A 67 9.51 12.67 -6.03
C ALA A 67 9.14 12.90 -4.56
N GLU A 68 8.42 13.99 -4.28
CA GLU A 68 7.97 14.31 -2.92
C GLU A 68 7.00 13.26 -2.39
N LEU A 69 6.04 12.83 -3.22
CA LEU A 69 5.07 11.79 -2.82
C LEU A 69 5.76 10.47 -2.49
N MET A 70 6.75 10.08 -3.30
CA MET A 70 7.52 8.86 -3.04
C MET A 70 8.27 8.96 -1.71
N ARG A 71 8.96 10.09 -1.49
CA ARG A 71 9.73 10.30 -0.27
C ARG A 71 8.82 10.30 0.98
N THR A 72 7.71 11.02 0.91
CA THR A 72 6.75 11.10 2.01
C THR A 72 6.26 9.70 2.39
N HIS A 73 5.89 8.90 1.41
CA HIS A 73 5.37 7.56 1.69
C HIS A 73 6.48 6.62 2.21
N PHE A 74 7.69 6.75 1.70
CA PHE A 74 8.84 6.00 2.22
C PHE A 74 9.11 6.36 3.68
N ASP A 75 9.00 7.64 4.04
CA ASP A 75 9.15 8.07 5.43
C ASP A 75 8.04 7.48 6.30
N GLU A 76 6.80 7.42 5.79
CA GLU A 76 5.68 6.81 6.49
C GLU A 76 5.92 5.33 6.75
N ILE A 77 6.44 4.60 5.76
CA ILE A 77 6.80 3.19 5.92
C ILE A 77 7.91 3.03 6.97
N THR A 78 8.93 3.87 6.90
CA THR A 78 10.06 3.83 7.84
C THR A 78 9.58 4.05 9.29
N ASN A 79 8.60 4.91 9.48
CA ASN A 79 8.03 5.20 10.80
C ASN A 79 6.90 4.25 11.19
N GLY A 80 6.47 3.38 10.29
CA GLY A 80 5.45 2.37 10.57
C GLY A 80 6.07 1.05 11.03
N ASP A 81 5.21 0.11 11.39
CA ASP A 81 5.64 -1.20 11.89
C ASP A 81 5.51 -2.31 10.85
N SER A 82 4.58 -2.15 9.92
CA SER A 82 4.32 -3.13 8.86
C SER A 82 3.68 -2.43 7.68
N ILE A 83 3.62 -3.13 6.54
CA ILE A 83 2.87 -2.63 5.39
C ILE A 83 1.78 -3.63 4.99
N LEU A 84 0.68 -3.09 4.46
CA LEU A 84 -0.38 -3.87 3.83
C LEU A 84 -0.49 -3.42 2.38
N VAL A 85 -0.25 -4.34 1.45
CA VAL A 85 -0.37 -4.08 0.02
C VAL A 85 -1.78 -4.44 -0.43
N ILE A 86 -2.46 -3.47 -1.05
CA ILE A 86 -3.76 -3.69 -1.71
C ILE A 86 -3.47 -3.96 -3.17
N ASN A 87 -3.59 -5.21 -3.59
CA ASN A 87 -3.25 -5.65 -4.93
C ASN A 87 -4.47 -6.19 -5.66
N ASP A 88 -5.33 -5.27 -6.10
CA ASP A 88 -6.54 -5.61 -6.85
C ASP A 88 -6.20 -5.91 -8.31
N GLU A 89 -7.22 -6.17 -9.11
CA GLU A 89 -7.05 -6.38 -10.54
C GLU A 89 -6.85 -5.05 -11.27
N LYS A 90 -5.88 -5.02 -12.19
CA LYS A 90 -5.64 -3.86 -13.04
C LYS A 90 -5.25 -4.34 -14.43
N HIS A 91 -5.88 -3.77 -15.46
CA HIS A 91 -5.65 -4.16 -16.86
C HIS A 91 -5.85 -5.65 -17.09
N GLY A 92 -6.86 -6.24 -16.45
CA GLY A 92 -7.16 -7.66 -16.55
C GLY A 92 -6.19 -8.58 -15.82
N LYS A 93 -5.28 -8.03 -15.01
CA LYS A 93 -4.28 -8.81 -14.28
C LYS A 93 -4.63 -8.84 -12.79
N PRO A 94 -5.04 -10.00 -12.25
CA PRO A 94 -5.34 -10.11 -10.82
C PRO A 94 -4.07 -9.95 -9.98
N GLY A 95 -4.22 -9.38 -8.79
CA GLY A 95 -3.11 -9.25 -7.86
C GLY A 95 -2.05 -8.25 -8.29
N TYR A 96 -2.43 -7.23 -9.04
CA TYR A 96 -1.49 -6.30 -9.65
C TYR A 96 -0.62 -5.57 -8.61
N ILE A 97 0.69 -5.64 -8.82
CA ILE A 97 1.70 -4.90 -8.05
C ILE A 97 2.57 -4.15 -9.05
N GLY A 98 2.51 -2.82 -8.98
CA GLY A 98 3.27 -1.96 -9.87
C GLY A 98 4.65 -1.60 -9.32
N PRO A 99 5.44 -0.81 -10.06
CA PRO A 99 6.82 -0.50 -9.67
C PRO A 99 6.93 0.28 -8.37
N ASN A 100 6.04 1.23 -8.10
CA ASN A 100 6.07 1.99 -6.85
C ASN A 100 5.86 1.08 -5.65
N VAL A 101 4.87 0.20 -5.73
CA VAL A 101 4.58 -0.72 -4.63
C VAL A 101 5.74 -1.69 -4.43
N LEU A 102 6.37 -2.15 -5.52
CA LEU A 102 7.55 -3.01 -5.41
C LEU A 102 8.68 -2.30 -4.64
N MET A 103 8.93 -1.02 -4.94
CA MET A 103 9.94 -0.25 -4.22
C MET A 103 9.60 -0.13 -2.74
N GLU A 104 8.33 0.10 -2.42
CA GLU A 104 7.85 0.22 -1.04
C GLU A 104 7.98 -1.11 -0.29
N MET A 105 7.65 -2.21 -0.96
CA MET A 105 7.84 -3.55 -0.41
C MET A 105 9.31 -3.83 -0.12
N SER A 106 10.19 -3.44 -1.05
CA SER A 106 11.64 -3.61 -0.91
C SER A 106 12.19 -2.86 0.31
N LEU A 107 11.69 -1.63 0.51
CA LEU A 107 12.08 -0.83 1.68
C LEU A 107 11.64 -1.51 2.98
N ALA A 108 10.38 -1.94 3.05
CA ALA A 108 9.86 -2.63 4.24
C ALA A 108 10.64 -3.92 4.51
N TRP A 109 10.90 -4.70 3.45
CA TRP A 109 11.68 -5.94 3.57
C TRP A 109 13.08 -5.68 4.11
N TYR A 110 13.77 -4.69 3.55
CA TYR A 110 15.11 -4.34 4.01
C TYR A 110 15.12 -3.92 5.49
N GLN A 111 14.09 -3.22 5.92
CA GLN A 111 13.94 -2.76 7.30
C GLN A 111 13.34 -3.84 8.23
N LYS A 112 13.18 -5.07 7.72
CA LYS A 112 12.68 -6.23 8.47
C LYS A 112 11.27 -6.03 9.03
N LYS A 113 10.45 -5.31 8.29
CA LYS A 113 9.05 -5.10 8.65
C LYS A 113 8.17 -6.13 7.97
N PRO A 114 7.17 -6.69 8.66
CA PRO A 114 6.23 -7.62 8.02
C PRO A 114 5.53 -7.00 6.82
N ILE A 115 5.37 -7.80 5.76
CA ILE A 115 4.68 -7.41 4.54
C ILE A 115 3.44 -8.29 4.42
N TYR A 116 2.26 -7.66 4.43
CA TYR A 116 0.98 -8.34 4.20
C TYR A 116 0.49 -7.99 2.82
N ILE A 117 0.01 -8.99 2.08
CA ILE A 117 -0.57 -8.79 0.75
C ILE A 117 -2.04 -9.23 0.82
N LEU A 118 -2.95 -8.37 0.39
CA LEU A 118 -4.39 -8.63 0.53
C LEU A 118 -4.83 -9.84 -0.29
N ASN A 119 -4.43 -9.93 -1.56
CA ASN A 119 -4.81 -11.00 -2.47
C ASN A 119 -3.59 -11.83 -2.87
N ASP A 120 -3.79 -12.92 -3.62
CA ASP A 120 -2.69 -13.74 -4.11
C ASP A 120 -1.71 -12.89 -4.94
N LEU A 121 -0.44 -13.30 -4.95
CA LEU A 121 0.57 -12.63 -5.78
C LEU A 121 0.22 -12.76 -7.26
N PRO A 122 0.59 -11.74 -8.07
CA PRO A 122 0.31 -11.79 -9.50
C PRO A 122 1.08 -12.93 -10.17
N LYS A 123 0.41 -13.64 -11.08
CA LYS A 123 1.04 -14.68 -11.88
C LYS A 123 1.77 -14.02 -13.05
N GLU A 124 2.88 -14.62 -13.45
CA GLU A 124 3.66 -14.18 -14.61
C GLU A 124 4.15 -12.73 -14.52
N SER A 125 4.35 -12.24 -13.31
CA SER A 125 4.96 -10.92 -13.10
C SER A 125 6.44 -10.96 -13.48
N PRO A 126 6.96 -9.89 -14.14
CA PRO A 126 8.39 -9.83 -14.46
C PRO A 126 9.29 -9.82 -13.22
N PHE A 127 8.73 -9.55 -12.03
CA PHE A 127 9.47 -9.57 -10.77
C PHE A 127 8.89 -10.59 -9.77
N GLU A 128 8.42 -11.71 -10.29
CA GLU A 128 7.83 -12.78 -9.46
C GLU A 128 8.82 -13.32 -8.42
N GLU A 129 10.08 -13.50 -8.82
CA GLU A 129 11.11 -14.00 -7.92
C GLU A 129 11.31 -13.07 -6.71
N GLU A 130 11.33 -11.76 -6.96
CA GLU A 130 11.54 -10.76 -5.91
C GLU A 130 10.35 -10.72 -4.97
N LEU A 131 9.13 -10.81 -5.50
CA LEU A 131 7.93 -10.84 -4.69
C LEU A 131 7.92 -12.05 -3.75
N LYS A 132 8.23 -13.24 -4.28
CA LYS A 132 8.29 -14.47 -3.50
C LYS A 132 9.47 -14.45 -2.53
N GLY A 133 10.60 -13.88 -2.96
CA GLY A 133 11.82 -13.80 -2.16
C GLY A 133 11.65 -12.96 -0.91
N MET A 134 10.77 -11.97 -0.92
CA MET A 134 10.48 -11.16 0.26
C MET A 134 9.58 -11.89 1.26
N MET A 135 9.05 -13.06 0.91
CA MET A 135 8.24 -13.93 1.76
C MET A 135 7.08 -13.20 2.45
N PRO A 136 6.23 -12.52 1.68
CA PRO A 136 5.11 -11.79 2.28
C PRO A 136 4.04 -12.74 2.82
N VAL A 137 3.23 -12.22 3.73
CA VAL A 137 2.06 -12.94 4.26
C VAL A 137 0.88 -12.67 3.33
N ILE A 138 0.37 -13.72 2.68
CA ILE A 138 -0.75 -13.61 1.74
C ILE A 138 -2.06 -13.81 2.52
N LEU A 139 -2.92 -12.78 2.50
CA LEU A 139 -4.14 -12.79 3.30
C LEU A 139 -5.36 -13.42 2.61
N LYS A 140 -5.32 -13.58 1.29
CA LYS A 140 -6.42 -14.15 0.50
C LYS A 140 -7.76 -13.45 0.74
N GLY A 141 -7.71 -12.11 0.80
CA GLY A 141 -8.90 -11.27 0.97
C GLY A 141 -9.41 -11.15 2.41
N ASN A 142 -8.74 -11.76 3.38
CA ASN A 142 -9.21 -11.80 4.76
C ASN A 142 -8.23 -11.10 5.70
N LEU A 143 -8.69 -10.05 6.37
CA LEU A 143 -7.85 -9.22 7.24
C LEU A 143 -7.61 -9.80 8.63
N GLU A 144 -8.25 -10.91 9.00
CA GLU A 144 -8.19 -11.47 10.35
C GLU A 144 -6.76 -11.72 10.84
N ARG A 145 -5.90 -12.27 9.98
CA ARG A 145 -4.51 -12.56 10.34
C ARG A 145 -3.75 -11.28 10.70
N LEU A 146 -3.91 -10.25 9.88
CA LEU A 146 -3.26 -8.96 10.12
C LEU A 146 -3.79 -8.33 11.40
N ILE A 147 -5.11 -8.34 11.58
CA ILE A 147 -5.75 -7.77 12.78
C ILE A 147 -5.23 -8.46 14.04
N ARG A 148 -5.17 -9.79 14.02
CA ARG A 148 -4.66 -10.56 15.16
C ARG A 148 -3.19 -10.20 15.45
N ASP A 149 -2.35 -10.16 14.44
CA ASP A 149 -0.94 -9.82 14.61
C ASP A 149 -0.76 -8.39 15.13
N ALA A 150 -1.58 -7.46 14.66
CA ALA A 150 -1.50 -6.04 15.05
C ALA A 150 -1.95 -5.81 16.50
N GLN A 151 -2.74 -6.70 17.06
CA GLN A 151 -3.28 -6.56 18.41
C GLN A 151 -2.45 -7.28 19.48
N GLN A 152 -1.41 -7.97 19.07
CA GLN A 152 -0.53 -8.68 20.00
C GLN A 152 0.51 -7.79 20.65
#